data_7b3f675533d916c8ccf0ed3e20735ee4
#
_entry.id   7b3f675533d916c8ccf0ed3e20735ee4
#
_cell.length_a   1.000
_cell.length_b   1.000
_cell.length_c   1.000
_cell.angle_alpha   90.00
_cell.angle_beta   90.00
_cell.angle_gamma   90.00
#
_symmetry.space_group_name_H-M   'P 1'
#
loop_
_entity.id
_entity.type
_entity.pdbx_description
1 polymer ?
#
loop_
_entity_poly.entity_id
_entity_poly.type
_entity_poly.pdbx_seq_one_letter_code
_entity_poly.pdbx_strand_id
1 'polypeptide(L)'
;MDRKRTLVINIIGGPCSGKSTISAELFARLKKMGVHTELVSEYIKERIYEENKTITNHQIAIFGMEHYSISNKIGKVDCIVHDGSFINNIIYKSEDNPEFDAFIVAEYRKFNNLDFFVKRGNIEFEDYGRIHNQKQSKELDKIIKETYNKYGLPFIEVESRDAVDKIIPIVLRKLEEMKNEV
;
A
#
# COMPACT_ATOMS: atom_id res chain seq x y z
N MET A 1 -4.76 -10.15 19.75
CA MET A 1 -4.37 -8.75 19.47
C MET A 1 -5.41 -8.17 18.53
N ASP A 2 -6.09 -7.11 18.92
CA ASP A 2 -7.12 -6.51 18.07
C ASP A 2 -6.47 -5.74 16.91
N ARG A 3 -6.50 -6.33 15.72
CA ARG A 3 -5.86 -5.79 14.51
C ARG A 3 -6.56 -4.54 13.97
N LYS A 4 -7.73 -4.19 14.49
CA LYS A 4 -8.49 -3.00 14.08
C LYS A 4 -8.10 -1.72 14.83
N ARG A 5 -7.29 -1.81 15.88
CA ARG A 5 -6.84 -0.65 16.67
C ARG A 5 -5.84 0.27 15.97
N THR A 6 -5.21 -0.17 14.91
CA THR A 6 -4.28 0.63 14.11
C THR A 6 -4.83 0.77 12.70
N LEU A 7 -4.92 1.98 12.19
CA LEU A 7 -5.32 2.25 10.81
C LEU A 7 -4.16 1.93 9.86
N VAL A 8 -4.40 1.11 8.85
CA VAL A 8 -3.43 0.84 7.78
C VAL A 8 -3.81 1.63 6.55
N ILE A 9 -3.00 2.64 6.23
CA ILE A 9 -3.20 3.55 5.09
C ILE A 9 -2.38 3.02 3.93
N ASN A 10 -3.04 2.40 2.96
CA ASN A 10 -2.37 1.83 1.79
C ASN A 10 -2.35 2.85 0.65
N ILE A 11 -1.17 3.18 0.15
CA ILE A 11 -0.98 4.05 -1.02
C ILE A 11 -0.75 3.16 -2.24
N ILE A 12 -1.77 3.02 -3.08
CA ILE A 12 -1.81 2.08 -4.19
C ILE A 12 -1.76 2.77 -5.56
N GLY A 13 -1.31 2.06 -6.55
CA GLY A 13 -1.14 2.52 -7.93
C GLY A 13 0.05 1.83 -8.58
N GLY A 14 0.14 1.86 -9.90
CA GLY A 14 1.25 1.26 -10.63
C GLY A 14 2.60 1.97 -10.39
N PRO A 15 3.70 1.41 -10.89
CA PRO A 15 5.02 2.05 -10.82
C PRO A 15 5.02 3.49 -11.36
N CYS A 16 5.80 4.40 -10.81
CA CYS A 16 5.85 5.83 -11.19
C CYS A 16 4.55 6.63 -11.00
N SER A 17 3.64 6.22 -10.16
CA SER A 17 2.47 7.06 -9.82
C SER A 17 2.74 8.09 -8.70
N GLY A 18 3.94 8.06 -8.09
CA GLY A 18 4.30 8.96 -6.98
C GLY A 18 4.04 8.37 -5.59
N LYS A 19 3.67 7.09 -5.47
CA LYS A 19 3.35 6.44 -4.19
C LYS A 19 4.38 6.68 -3.09
N SER A 20 5.64 6.38 -3.37
CA SER A 20 6.70 6.46 -2.34
C SER A 20 6.92 7.89 -1.85
N THR A 21 6.82 8.87 -2.74
CA THR A 21 6.89 10.30 -2.38
C THR A 21 5.71 10.70 -1.50
N ILE A 22 4.48 10.32 -1.92
CA ILE A 22 3.25 10.58 -1.16
C ILE A 22 3.30 9.89 0.20
N SER A 23 3.73 8.62 0.26
CA SER A 23 3.86 7.86 1.51
C SER A 23 4.85 8.52 2.48
N ALA A 24 6.00 8.95 1.99
CA ALA A 24 7.02 9.63 2.80
C ALA A 24 6.53 11.00 3.32
N GLU A 25 5.89 11.80 2.47
CA GLU A 25 5.34 13.09 2.85
C GLU A 25 4.18 12.93 3.85
N LEU A 26 3.25 12.01 3.57
CA LEU A 26 2.13 11.72 4.46
C LEU A 26 2.62 11.31 5.85
N PHE A 27 3.56 10.37 5.91
CA PHE A 27 4.21 9.96 7.16
C PHE A 27 4.82 11.14 7.91
N ALA A 28 5.62 11.96 7.24
CA ALA A 28 6.29 13.10 7.86
C ALA A 28 5.28 14.13 8.40
N ARG A 29 4.21 14.41 7.65
CA ARG A 29 3.18 15.37 8.05
C ARG A 29 2.35 14.86 9.21
N LEU A 30 1.91 13.60 9.21
CA LEU A 30 1.17 13.01 10.32
C LEU A 30 2.00 13.01 11.62
N LYS A 31 3.29 12.67 11.53
CA LYS A 31 4.20 12.78 12.69
C LYS A 31 4.32 14.19 13.23
N LYS A 32 4.46 15.21 12.37
CA LYS A 32 4.51 16.62 12.77
C LYS A 32 3.20 17.11 13.41
N MET A 33 2.08 16.47 13.08
CA MET A 33 0.77 16.72 13.69
C MET A 33 0.55 15.96 15.01
N GLY A 34 1.55 15.21 15.50
CA GLY A 34 1.49 14.47 16.74
C GLY A 34 0.81 13.10 16.64
N VAL A 35 0.51 12.61 15.43
CA VAL A 35 -0.05 11.27 15.23
C VAL A 35 1.07 10.22 15.34
N HIS A 36 0.88 9.21 16.16
CA HIS A 36 1.82 8.09 16.26
C HIS A 36 1.73 7.23 14.99
N THR A 37 2.64 7.47 14.08
CA THR A 37 2.62 6.89 12.73
C THR A 37 3.93 6.15 12.42
N GLU A 38 3.85 5.04 11.72
CA GLU A 38 5.00 4.34 11.16
C GLU A 38 4.87 4.21 9.63
N LEU A 39 6.01 4.23 8.94
CA LEU A 39 6.10 4.00 7.50
C LEU A 39 6.55 2.56 7.25
N VAL A 40 5.84 1.87 6.37
CA VAL A 40 6.24 0.57 5.83
C VAL A 40 6.45 0.74 4.33
N SER A 41 7.70 0.66 3.90
CA SER A 41 8.09 0.69 2.50
C SER A 41 7.83 -0.65 1.82
N GLU A 42 7.71 -0.63 0.50
CA GLU A 42 7.56 -1.83 -0.33
C GLU A 42 8.80 -2.72 -0.22
N TYR A 43 8.63 -3.94 0.33
CA TYR A 43 9.74 -4.87 0.58
C TYR A 43 10.50 -5.25 -0.69
N ILE A 44 9.79 -5.43 -1.80
CA ILE A 44 10.37 -5.86 -3.07
C ILE A 44 11.38 -4.85 -3.63
N LYS A 45 11.23 -3.56 -3.34
CA LYS A 45 12.08 -2.50 -3.91
C LYS A 45 13.55 -2.67 -3.54
N GLU A 46 13.83 -2.98 -2.28
CA GLU A 46 15.22 -3.25 -1.83
C GLU A 46 15.79 -4.49 -2.51
N ARG A 47 14.96 -5.53 -2.69
CA ARG A 47 15.38 -6.79 -3.34
C ARG A 47 15.71 -6.61 -4.82
N ILE A 48 15.05 -5.65 -5.49
CA ILE A 48 15.39 -5.26 -6.87
C ILE A 48 16.76 -4.61 -6.93
N TYR A 49 17.08 -3.70 -5.99
CA TYR A 49 18.42 -3.08 -5.93
C TYR A 49 19.53 -4.10 -5.62
N GLU A 50 19.23 -5.14 -4.85
CA GLU A 50 20.16 -6.24 -4.58
C GLU A 50 20.29 -7.21 -5.76
N GLU A 51 19.56 -7.03 -6.84
CA GLU A 51 19.46 -7.95 -8.00
C GLU A 51 19.07 -9.38 -7.58
N ASN A 52 18.37 -9.51 -6.45
CA ASN A 52 18.00 -10.81 -5.88
C ASN A 52 16.79 -11.41 -6.61
N LYS A 53 17.05 -11.99 -7.79
CA LYS A 53 16.00 -12.60 -8.61
C LYS A 53 15.28 -13.76 -7.94
N THR A 54 15.91 -14.43 -7.00
CA THR A 54 15.31 -15.56 -6.27
C THR A 54 14.11 -15.06 -5.45
N ILE A 55 14.30 -14.04 -4.62
CA ILE A 55 13.23 -13.54 -3.76
C ILE A 55 12.16 -12.78 -4.55
N THR A 56 12.54 -12.05 -5.62
CA THR A 56 11.59 -11.30 -6.43
C THR A 56 10.59 -12.17 -7.19
N ASN A 57 10.91 -13.46 -7.38
CA ASN A 57 10.02 -14.45 -7.98
C ASN A 57 9.21 -15.25 -6.95
N HIS A 58 9.40 -15.01 -5.64
CA HIS A 58 8.71 -15.73 -4.57
C HIS A 58 7.70 -14.84 -3.85
N GLN A 59 6.53 -14.66 -4.47
CA GLN A 59 5.50 -13.75 -3.96
C GLN A 59 4.99 -14.12 -2.56
N ILE A 60 4.99 -15.41 -2.20
CA ILE A 60 4.62 -15.87 -0.85
C ILE A 60 5.59 -15.31 0.20
N ALA A 61 6.90 -15.32 -0.10
CA ALA A 61 7.91 -14.78 0.81
C ALA A 61 7.79 -13.25 0.95
N ILE A 62 7.56 -12.54 -0.18
CA ILE A 62 7.34 -11.09 -0.18
C ILE A 62 6.13 -10.73 0.68
N PHE A 63 4.99 -11.40 0.44
CA PHE A 63 3.79 -11.21 1.26
C PHE A 63 4.06 -11.47 2.75
N GLY A 64 4.77 -12.54 3.09
CA GLY A 64 5.12 -12.87 4.47
C GLY A 64 5.92 -11.76 5.16
N MET A 65 6.89 -11.17 4.46
CA MET A 65 7.71 -10.07 5.00
C MET A 65 6.92 -8.77 5.15
N GLU A 66 6.07 -8.43 4.17
CA GLU A 66 5.18 -7.26 4.28
C GLU A 66 4.17 -7.44 5.41
N HIS A 67 3.54 -8.61 5.49
CA HIS A 67 2.61 -8.94 6.56
C HIS A 67 3.26 -8.84 7.95
N TYR A 68 4.48 -9.37 8.10
CA TYR A 68 5.25 -9.23 9.33
C TYR A 68 5.54 -7.77 9.66
N SER A 69 5.98 -6.99 8.67
CA SER A 69 6.34 -5.57 8.84
C SER A 69 5.17 -4.71 9.30
N ILE A 70 3.95 -5.04 8.90
CA ILE A 70 2.73 -4.36 9.36
C ILE A 70 2.29 -4.94 10.71
N SER A 71 2.19 -6.27 10.83
CA SER A 71 1.63 -6.93 12.02
C SER A 71 2.37 -6.61 13.30
N ASN A 72 3.69 -6.43 13.25
CA ASN A 72 4.50 -6.11 14.42
C ASN A 72 4.29 -4.68 14.97
N LYS A 73 3.58 -3.82 14.24
CA LYS A 73 3.25 -2.42 14.62
C LYS A 73 1.80 -2.26 15.08
N ILE A 74 0.95 -3.24 14.77
CA ILE A 74 -0.48 -3.20 15.14
C ILE A 74 -0.66 -3.11 16.66
N GLY A 75 -1.53 -2.19 17.08
CA GLY A 75 -1.80 -1.90 18.50
C GLY A 75 -0.70 -1.10 19.22
N LYS A 76 0.33 -0.67 18.50
CA LYS A 76 1.45 0.12 19.04
C LYS A 76 1.48 1.55 18.51
N VAL A 77 0.82 1.80 17.39
CA VAL A 77 0.73 3.10 16.75
C VAL A 77 -0.71 3.39 16.32
N ASP A 78 -1.04 4.66 16.12
CA ASP A 78 -2.36 5.09 15.67
C ASP A 78 -2.59 4.66 14.22
N CYS A 79 -1.57 4.83 13.36
CA CYS A 79 -1.65 4.41 11.97
C CYS A 79 -0.30 3.97 11.39
N ILE A 80 -0.40 3.25 10.28
CA ILE A 80 0.73 2.82 9.46
C ILE A 80 0.50 3.38 8.06
N VAL A 81 1.46 4.10 7.51
CA VAL A 81 1.50 4.43 6.07
C VAL A 81 2.23 3.31 5.36
N HIS A 82 1.55 2.62 4.47
CA HIS A 82 2.10 1.52 3.68
C HIS A 82 2.28 1.97 2.22
N ASP A 83 3.52 1.98 1.74
CA ASP A 83 3.85 2.24 0.32
C ASP A 83 3.52 1.00 -0.53
N GLY A 84 2.24 0.75 -0.73
CA GLY A 84 1.72 -0.43 -1.40
C GLY A 84 0.45 -0.98 -0.76
N SER A 85 0.17 -2.26 -1.00
CA SER A 85 -0.91 -3.03 -0.38
C SER A 85 -0.61 -4.52 -0.48
N PHE A 86 -1.11 -5.31 0.48
CA PHE A 86 -1.07 -6.78 0.37
C PHE A 86 -1.68 -7.31 -0.93
N ILE A 87 -2.67 -6.60 -1.46
CA ILE A 87 -3.36 -6.98 -2.70
C ILE A 87 -2.43 -6.96 -3.92
N ASN A 88 -1.34 -6.17 -3.87
CA ASN A 88 -0.32 -6.18 -4.91
C ASN A 88 0.30 -7.57 -5.10
N ASN A 89 0.38 -8.38 -4.04
CA ASN A 89 0.93 -9.74 -4.12
C ASN A 89 0.08 -10.67 -4.99
N ILE A 90 -1.21 -10.39 -5.17
CA ILE A 90 -2.09 -11.10 -6.11
C ILE A 90 -1.73 -10.76 -7.57
N ILE A 91 -1.34 -9.50 -7.81
CA ILE A 91 -1.11 -8.95 -9.15
C ILE A 91 0.27 -9.37 -9.68
N TYR A 92 1.28 -9.39 -8.79
CA TYR A 92 2.68 -9.64 -9.17
C TYR A 92 3.12 -11.11 -9.07
N LYS A 93 2.22 -12.02 -8.69
CA LYS A 93 2.54 -13.46 -8.64
C LYS A 93 2.87 -14.00 -10.04
N SER A 94 3.81 -14.92 -10.10
CA SER A 94 4.26 -15.55 -11.35
C SER A 94 3.34 -16.66 -11.86
N GLU A 95 2.52 -17.22 -10.96
CA GLU A 95 1.65 -18.37 -11.25
C GLU A 95 0.22 -18.10 -10.77
N ASP A 96 -0.76 -18.65 -11.46
CA ASP A 96 -2.14 -18.60 -10.98
C ASP A 96 -2.29 -19.49 -9.74
N ASN A 97 -2.71 -18.91 -8.64
CA ASN A 97 -2.86 -19.57 -7.35
C ASN A 97 -4.06 -18.96 -6.60
N PRO A 98 -5.27 -19.46 -6.87
CA PRO A 98 -6.49 -18.94 -6.27
C PRO A 98 -6.54 -19.08 -4.75
N GLU A 99 -5.93 -20.12 -4.18
CA GLU A 99 -5.85 -20.35 -2.75
C GLU A 99 -4.99 -19.27 -2.07
N PHE A 100 -3.88 -18.90 -2.70
CA PHE A 100 -3.03 -17.83 -2.21
C PHE A 100 -3.73 -16.47 -2.32
N ASP A 101 -4.45 -16.21 -3.39
CA ASP A 101 -5.27 -15.00 -3.54
C ASP A 101 -6.32 -14.90 -2.43
N ALA A 102 -7.05 -15.97 -2.18
CA ALA A 102 -8.06 -16.03 -1.12
C ALA A 102 -7.44 -15.83 0.27
N PHE A 103 -6.26 -16.39 0.50
CA PHE A 103 -5.51 -16.18 1.75
C PHE A 103 -5.09 -14.72 1.93
N ILE A 104 -4.52 -14.08 0.89
CA ILE A 104 -4.13 -12.66 0.94
C ILE A 104 -5.33 -11.78 1.27
N VAL A 105 -6.46 -11.99 0.59
CA VAL A 105 -7.69 -11.22 0.82
C VAL A 105 -8.22 -11.43 2.24
N ALA A 106 -8.18 -12.67 2.74
CA ALA A 106 -8.59 -12.99 4.10
C ALA A 106 -7.70 -12.29 5.15
N GLU A 107 -6.38 -12.29 4.94
CA GLU A 107 -5.45 -11.58 5.84
C GLU A 107 -5.64 -10.06 5.73
N TYR A 108 -5.78 -9.49 4.53
CA TYR A 108 -6.05 -8.07 4.32
C TYR A 108 -7.29 -7.61 5.11
N ARG A 109 -8.39 -8.36 5.08
CA ARG A 109 -9.64 -8.02 5.77
C ARG A 109 -9.57 -8.03 7.29
N LYS A 110 -8.50 -8.58 7.88
CA LYS A 110 -8.28 -8.56 9.33
C LYS A 110 -7.78 -7.22 9.83
N PHE A 111 -7.27 -6.36 8.95
CA PHE A 111 -6.78 -5.03 9.29
C PHE A 111 -7.85 -3.97 9.06
N ASN A 112 -7.69 -2.81 9.69
CA ASN A 112 -8.49 -1.63 9.41
C ASN A 112 -7.83 -0.87 8.27
N ASN A 113 -8.17 -1.21 7.04
CA ASN A 113 -7.55 -0.66 5.85
C ASN A 113 -8.26 0.61 5.37
N LEU A 114 -7.47 1.56 4.88
CA LEU A 114 -7.92 2.76 4.19
C LEU A 114 -7.03 2.95 2.96
N ASP A 115 -7.58 2.68 1.77
CA ASP A 115 -6.81 2.60 0.55
C ASP A 115 -6.99 3.83 -0.33
N PHE A 116 -5.87 4.39 -0.79
CA PHE A 116 -5.83 5.52 -1.71
C PHE A 116 -5.17 5.12 -3.02
N PHE A 117 -5.93 5.14 -4.10
CA PHE A 117 -5.41 4.92 -5.43
C PHE A 117 -4.89 6.24 -6.01
N VAL A 118 -3.58 6.29 -6.25
CA VAL A 118 -2.91 7.47 -6.80
C VAL A 118 -3.03 7.48 -8.32
N LYS A 119 -3.80 8.44 -8.83
CA LYS A 119 -3.84 8.72 -10.26
C LYS A 119 -2.57 9.46 -10.69
N ARG A 120 -1.97 9.00 -11.77
CA ARG A 120 -0.80 9.66 -12.33
C ARG A 120 -1.15 11.07 -12.78
N GLY A 121 -0.33 12.02 -12.35
CA GLY A 121 -0.25 13.32 -13.00
C GLY A 121 0.69 13.30 -14.21
N ASN A 122 1.09 14.48 -14.67
CA ASN A 122 2.13 14.65 -15.69
C ASN A 122 3.55 14.47 -15.08
N ILE A 123 3.77 13.33 -14.42
CA ILE A 123 5.08 13.00 -13.85
C ILE A 123 5.87 12.29 -14.94
N GLU A 124 7.10 12.78 -15.20
CA GLU A 124 8.04 12.07 -16.08
C GLU A 124 8.30 10.67 -15.55
N PHE A 125 8.30 9.70 -16.47
CA PHE A 125 8.53 8.31 -16.12
C PHE A 125 10.03 8.11 -15.86
N GLU A 126 10.38 7.72 -14.63
CA GLU A 126 11.75 7.38 -14.25
C GLU A 126 11.97 5.87 -14.38
N ASP A 127 12.94 5.45 -15.21
CA ASP A 127 13.29 4.03 -15.40
C ASP A 127 14.15 3.46 -14.25
N TYR A 128 14.77 4.32 -13.43
CA TYR A 128 15.69 3.93 -12.39
C TYR A 128 15.03 3.10 -11.28
N GLY A 129 15.61 1.91 -11.00
CA GLY A 129 15.13 1.00 -9.95
C GLY A 129 13.78 0.34 -10.26
N ARG A 130 13.42 0.13 -11.53
CA ARG A 130 12.13 -0.39 -11.97
C ARG A 130 12.25 -1.49 -13.01
N ILE A 131 11.31 -2.44 -12.94
CA ILE A 131 11.21 -3.56 -13.90
C ILE A 131 10.27 -3.22 -15.07
N HIS A 132 9.34 -2.26 -14.89
CA HIS A 132 8.26 -1.96 -15.84
C HIS A 132 8.49 -0.64 -16.57
N ASN A 133 8.12 -0.58 -17.87
CA ASN A 133 8.08 0.64 -18.65
C ASN A 133 6.75 1.41 -18.44
N GLN A 134 6.64 2.62 -19.03
CA GLN A 134 5.47 3.48 -18.88
C GLN A 134 4.15 2.83 -19.36
N LYS A 135 4.17 2.06 -20.45
CA LYS A 135 2.97 1.38 -20.98
C LYS A 135 2.50 0.29 -20.01
N GLN A 136 3.43 -0.56 -19.57
CA GLN A 136 3.17 -1.60 -18.58
C GLN A 136 2.64 -1.02 -17.26
N SER A 137 3.17 0.12 -16.85
CA SER A 137 2.74 0.80 -15.65
C SER A 137 1.29 1.30 -15.72
N LYS A 138 0.82 1.79 -16.88
CA LYS A 138 -0.59 2.16 -17.08
C LYS A 138 -1.52 0.95 -17.10
N GLU A 139 -1.07 -0.16 -17.67
CA GLU A 139 -1.83 -1.41 -17.65
C GLU A 139 -1.96 -1.95 -16.22
N LEU A 140 -0.90 -1.85 -15.42
CA LEU A 140 -0.95 -2.22 -13.99
C LEU A 140 -1.94 -1.38 -13.20
N ASP A 141 -2.10 -0.07 -13.49
CA ASP A 141 -3.13 0.76 -12.85
C ASP A 141 -4.54 0.19 -13.07
N LYS A 142 -4.82 -0.30 -14.28
CA LYS A 142 -6.09 -0.93 -14.62
C LYS A 142 -6.26 -2.26 -13.87
N ILE A 143 -5.25 -3.12 -13.91
CA ILE A 143 -5.26 -4.43 -13.23
C ILE A 143 -5.46 -4.26 -11.72
N ILE A 144 -4.82 -3.26 -11.08
CA ILE A 144 -5.01 -2.95 -9.67
C ILE A 144 -6.48 -2.66 -9.38
N LYS A 145 -7.10 -1.75 -10.13
CA LYS A 145 -8.52 -1.39 -9.95
C LYS A 145 -9.45 -2.59 -10.17
N GLU A 146 -9.20 -3.37 -11.22
CA GLU A 146 -9.98 -4.57 -11.52
C GLU A 146 -9.86 -5.60 -10.38
N THR A 147 -8.67 -5.78 -9.81
CA THR A 147 -8.43 -6.68 -8.68
C THR A 147 -9.18 -6.21 -7.43
N TYR A 148 -9.11 -4.92 -7.09
CA TYR A 148 -9.86 -4.37 -5.96
C TYR A 148 -11.38 -4.55 -6.15
N ASN A 149 -11.89 -4.25 -7.33
CA ASN A 149 -13.31 -4.44 -7.67
C ASN A 149 -13.73 -5.91 -7.61
N LYS A 150 -12.90 -6.83 -8.14
CA LYS A 150 -13.15 -8.29 -8.10
C LYS A 150 -13.38 -8.80 -6.68
N TYR A 151 -12.62 -8.27 -5.71
CA TYR A 151 -12.72 -8.71 -4.31
C TYR A 151 -13.61 -7.79 -3.45
N GLY A 152 -14.28 -6.80 -4.04
CA GLY A 152 -15.16 -5.87 -3.33
C GLY A 152 -14.42 -5.03 -2.29
N LEU A 153 -13.17 -4.63 -2.58
CA LEU A 153 -12.33 -3.83 -1.71
C LEU A 153 -12.48 -2.34 -2.10
N PRO A 154 -12.88 -1.46 -1.17
CA PRO A 154 -13.03 -0.05 -1.47
C PRO A 154 -11.69 0.66 -1.55
N PHE A 155 -11.60 1.68 -2.40
CA PHE A 155 -10.48 2.62 -2.44
C PHE A 155 -10.97 4.02 -2.82
N ILE A 156 -10.17 5.03 -2.44
CA ILE A 156 -10.43 6.44 -2.76
C ILE A 156 -9.39 6.89 -3.79
N GLU A 157 -9.84 7.45 -4.90
CA GLU A 157 -8.93 7.99 -5.91
C GLU A 157 -8.44 9.38 -5.52
N VAL A 158 -7.13 9.60 -5.65
CA VAL A 158 -6.47 10.90 -5.43
C VAL A 158 -5.53 11.23 -6.58
N GLU A 159 -5.46 12.52 -6.94
CA GLU A 159 -4.47 12.99 -7.91
C GLU A 159 -3.11 13.14 -7.24
N SER A 160 -2.03 12.69 -7.90
CA SER A 160 -0.68 12.68 -7.29
C SER A 160 -0.21 14.05 -6.80
N ARG A 161 -0.59 15.14 -7.48
CA ARG A 161 -0.15 16.52 -7.19
C ARG A 161 -0.62 17.09 -5.85
N ASP A 162 -1.79 16.64 -5.37
CA ASP A 162 -2.44 17.16 -4.15
C ASP A 162 -2.91 16.03 -3.23
N ALA A 163 -2.37 14.82 -3.44
CA ALA A 163 -2.78 13.60 -2.73
C ALA A 163 -2.69 13.78 -1.22
N VAL A 164 -1.58 14.26 -0.70
CA VAL A 164 -1.36 14.35 0.75
C VAL A 164 -2.33 15.33 1.41
N ASP A 165 -2.61 16.45 0.76
CA ASP A 165 -3.59 17.44 1.27
C ASP A 165 -5.02 16.88 1.33
N LYS A 166 -5.37 15.97 0.42
CA LYS A 166 -6.67 15.29 0.41
C LYS A 166 -6.72 14.10 1.39
N ILE A 167 -5.63 13.38 1.54
CA ILE A 167 -5.55 12.18 2.39
C ILE A 167 -5.60 12.57 3.88
N ILE A 168 -4.84 13.58 4.31
CA ILE A 168 -4.73 13.94 5.73
C ILE A 168 -6.09 14.17 6.41
N PRO A 169 -7.01 14.99 5.89
CA PRO A 169 -8.30 15.21 6.54
C PRO A 169 -9.12 13.92 6.68
N ILE A 170 -9.05 13.02 5.69
CA ILE A 170 -9.77 11.73 5.72
C ILE A 170 -9.18 10.83 6.80
N VAL A 171 -7.84 10.75 6.88
CA VAL A 171 -7.14 9.96 7.90
C VAL A 171 -7.45 10.45 9.30
N LEU A 172 -7.35 11.76 9.54
CA LEU A 172 -7.62 12.33 10.86
C LEU A 172 -9.05 12.07 11.33
N ARG A 173 -10.04 12.25 10.43
CA ARG A 173 -11.43 11.92 10.72
C ARG A 173 -11.59 10.44 11.07
N LYS A 174 -10.95 9.54 10.30
CA LYS A 174 -11.04 8.10 10.56
C LYS A 174 -10.41 7.70 11.91
N LEU A 175 -9.28 8.30 12.25
CA LEU A 175 -8.64 8.09 13.57
C LEU A 175 -9.53 8.59 14.73
N GLU A 176 -10.25 9.70 14.53
CA GLU A 176 -11.19 10.21 15.52
C GLU A 176 -12.41 9.30 15.70
N GLU A 177 -12.99 8.81 14.58
CA GLU A 177 -14.05 7.80 14.61
C GLU A 177 -13.63 6.56 15.41
N MET A 178 -12.43 6.03 15.14
CA MET A 178 -11.89 4.85 15.85
C MET A 178 -11.70 5.07 17.34
N LYS A 179 -11.39 6.29 17.80
CA LYS A 179 -11.28 6.62 19.23
C LYS A 179 -12.63 6.63 19.93
N ASN A 180 -13.69 6.96 19.20
CA ASN A 180 -15.04 7.05 19.75
C ASN A 180 -15.78 5.70 19.76
N GLU A 181 -15.27 4.68 19.05
CA GLU A 181 -15.82 3.31 19.03
C GLU A 181 -15.27 2.41 20.17
N VAL A 182 -14.35 2.92 21.00
CA VAL A 182 -13.74 2.23 22.14
C VAL A 182 -14.33 2.73 23.45
#